data_4fa7348ba4361176407e2e216fb56c67
#
_entry.id   4fa7348ba4361176407e2e216fb56c67
#
_cell.length_a   1.000
_cell.length_b   1.000
_cell.length_c   1.000
_cell.angle_alpha   90.00
_cell.angle_beta   90.00
_cell.angle_gamma   90.00
#
_symmetry.space_group_name_H-M   'P 1'
#
loop_
_entity.id
_entity.type
_entity.pdbx_description
1 polymer ?
#
loop_
_entity_poly.entity_id
_entity_poly.type
_entity_poly.pdbx_seq_one_letter_code
_entity_poly.pdbx_strand_id
1 'polypeptide(L)'
;MADSTDSIRKAAVDAIKSGEDVARRMREVTLEALRNRRFDREGIRDVVRAVTEGMAAAAPASGGTVRQVMGQAFRGMDEALTKSVEAGEQALRQLVATGRGMADHEVKDALAGLKKIEQDFIETVSAVASSANERARPELRALVERATQFGTETGKQSAKLMAEFTFTGMELAGQFSARFAQIASGVLAGMADALEKSAAAKRKIP
;
A
#
# COMPACT_ATOMS: atom_id res chain seq x y z
N MET A 1 12.68 -11.44 -11.73
CA MET A 1 11.95 -10.91 -10.54
C MET A 1 12.85 -10.04 -9.64
N ALA A 2 14.12 -10.36 -9.43
CA ALA A 2 15.05 -9.53 -8.63
C ALA A 2 15.17 -8.08 -9.14
N ASP A 3 15.29 -7.87 -10.48
CA ASP A 3 15.44 -6.54 -11.07
C ASP A 3 14.28 -5.58 -10.73
N SER A 4 13.05 -6.09 -10.65
CA SER A 4 11.87 -5.29 -10.34
C SER A 4 11.86 -4.81 -8.86
N THR A 5 12.30 -5.64 -7.92
CA THR A 5 12.35 -5.28 -6.48
C THR A 5 13.47 -4.29 -6.21
N ASP A 6 14.62 -4.46 -6.85
CA ASP A 6 15.74 -3.52 -6.74
C ASP A 6 15.42 -2.15 -7.35
N SER A 7 14.67 -2.11 -8.45
CA SER A 7 14.23 -0.85 -9.04
C SER A 7 13.25 -0.10 -8.12
N ILE A 8 12.33 -0.78 -7.45
CA ILE A 8 11.41 -0.21 -6.46
C ILE A 8 12.21 0.35 -5.27
N ARG A 9 13.16 -0.43 -4.74
CA ARG A 9 14.02 0.01 -3.64
C ARG A 9 14.80 1.26 -4.02
N LYS A 10 15.40 1.31 -5.20
CA LYS A 10 16.11 2.48 -5.71
C LYS A 10 15.21 3.70 -5.84
N ALA A 11 14.02 3.55 -6.41
CA ALA A 11 13.06 4.63 -6.53
C ALA A 11 12.65 5.20 -5.16
N ALA A 12 12.47 4.34 -4.15
CA ALA A 12 12.19 4.77 -2.77
C ALA A 12 13.38 5.53 -2.15
N VAL A 13 14.62 5.08 -2.40
CA VAL A 13 15.83 5.81 -1.99
C VAL A 13 15.87 7.20 -2.62
N ASP A 14 15.62 7.30 -3.92
CA ASP A 14 15.66 8.56 -4.65
C ASP A 14 14.54 9.52 -4.19
N ALA A 15 13.35 8.99 -3.88
CA ALA A 15 12.25 9.76 -3.32
C ALA A 15 12.61 10.43 -1.98
N ILE A 16 13.35 9.73 -1.11
CA ILE A 16 13.81 10.27 0.17
C ILE A 16 14.95 11.27 -0.02
N LYS A 17 15.94 10.94 -0.85
CA LYS A 17 17.11 11.80 -1.09
C LYS A 17 16.76 13.13 -1.73
N SER A 18 15.65 13.20 -2.48
CA SER A 18 15.18 14.46 -3.06
C SER A 18 14.81 15.51 -2.00
N GLY A 19 14.46 15.09 -0.78
CA GLY A 19 14.15 15.99 0.35
C GLY A 19 12.84 16.77 0.23
N GLU A 20 12.23 16.81 -0.97
CA GLU A 20 11.01 17.55 -1.26
C GLU A 20 9.83 16.62 -1.43
N ASP A 21 8.67 16.98 -0.85
CA ASP A 21 7.39 16.25 -1.02
C ASP A 21 7.51 14.72 -0.84
N VAL A 22 8.30 14.29 0.15
CA VAL A 22 8.63 12.88 0.36
C VAL A 22 7.37 12.00 0.41
N ALA A 23 6.30 12.45 1.08
CA ALA A 23 5.06 11.70 1.15
C ALA A 23 4.43 11.49 -0.24
N ARG A 24 4.34 12.53 -1.05
CA ARG A 24 3.80 12.45 -2.40
C ARG A 24 4.65 11.55 -3.30
N ARG A 25 5.97 11.73 -3.30
CA ARG A 25 6.89 10.91 -4.10
C ARG A 25 6.83 9.44 -3.69
N MET A 26 6.79 9.17 -2.38
CA MET A 26 6.69 7.80 -1.89
C MET A 26 5.35 7.16 -2.26
N ARG A 27 4.24 7.92 -2.22
CA ARG A 27 2.95 7.46 -2.73
C ARG A 27 3.02 7.11 -4.22
N GLU A 28 3.61 7.98 -5.04
CA GLU A 28 3.78 7.75 -6.48
C GLU A 28 4.61 6.48 -6.75
N VAL A 29 5.75 6.33 -6.10
CA VAL A 29 6.61 5.12 -6.20
C VAL A 29 5.85 3.86 -5.81
N THR A 30 5.11 3.91 -4.70
CA THR A 30 4.37 2.75 -4.20
C THR A 30 3.22 2.39 -5.14
N LEU A 31 2.44 3.37 -5.61
CA LEU A 31 1.35 3.14 -6.57
C LEU A 31 1.86 2.57 -7.89
N GLU A 32 2.94 3.11 -8.43
CA GLU A 32 3.53 2.61 -9.67
C GLU A 32 4.04 1.16 -9.50
N ALA A 33 4.66 0.87 -8.36
CA ALA A 33 5.10 -0.49 -8.04
C ALA A 33 3.92 -1.47 -7.92
N LEU A 34 2.82 -1.06 -7.27
CA LEU A 34 1.60 -1.87 -7.13
C LEU A 34 0.89 -2.06 -8.48
N ARG A 35 0.85 -1.03 -9.34
CA ARG A 35 0.29 -1.08 -10.69
C ARG A 35 0.99 -2.12 -11.57
N ASN A 36 2.30 -2.23 -11.42
CA ASN A 36 3.14 -3.14 -12.24
C ASN A 36 3.25 -4.55 -11.65
N ARG A 37 2.51 -4.85 -10.59
CA ARG A 37 2.45 -6.15 -9.93
C ARG A 37 1.05 -6.74 -9.99
N ARG A 38 0.98 -8.06 -9.80
CA ARG A 38 -0.30 -8.73 -9.61
C ARG A 38 -0.95 -8.19 -8.32
N PHE A 39 -2.24 -7.90 -8.40
CA PHE A 39 -3.04 -7.49 -7.25
C PHE A 39 -3.36 -8.73 -6.39
N ASP A 40 -2.39 -9.15 -5.60
CA ASP A 40 -2.54 -10.21 -4.59
C ASP A 40 -1.72 -9.84 -3.34
N ARG A 41 -1.94 -10.58 -2.27
CA ARG A 41 -1.28 -10.29 -0.98
C ARG A 41 0.24 -10.37 -1.06
N GLU A 42 0.77 -11.32 -1.82
CA GLU A 42 2.22 -11.50 -1.99
C GLU A 42 2.84 -10.31 -2.75
N GLY A 43 2.22 -9.92 -3.87
CA GLY A 43 2.65 -8.75 -4.64
C GLY A 43 2.62 -7.46 -3.83
N ILE A 44 1.57 -7.26 -3.02
CA ILE A 44 1.46 -6.09 -2.14
C ILE A 44 2.56 -6.12 -1.06
N ARG A 45 2.79 -7.26 -0.40
CA ARG A 45 3.85 -7.42 0.61
C ARG A 45 5.24 -7.21 0.04
N ASP A 46 5.50 -7.67 -1.18
CA ASP A 46 6.79 -7.48 -1.85
C ASP A 46 7.05 -6.00 -2.14
N VAL A 47 6.04 -5.25 -2.59
CA VAL A 47 6.15 -3.81 -2.81
C VAL A 47 6.41 -3.10 -1.48
N VAL A 48 5.64 -3.37 -0.44
CA VAL A 48 5.83 -2.79 0.91
C VAL A 48 7.24 -3.07 1.42
N ARG A 49 7.73 -4.30 1.27
CA ARG A 49 9.09 -4.69 1.68
C ARG A 49 10.14 -3.87 0.93
N ALA A 50 10.08 -3.83 -0.39
CA ALA A 50 11.06 -3.15 -1.21
C ALA A 50 11.09 -1.63 -0.93
N VAL A 51 9.92 -1.01 -0.78
CA VAL A 51 9.81 0.42 -0.43
C VAL A 51 10.38 0.68 0.96
N THR A 52 10.05 -0.15 1.96
CA THR A 52 10.54 0.00 3.34
C THR A 52 12.05 -0.22 3.42
N GLU A 53 12.61 -1.17 2.69
CA GLU A 53 14.07 -1.36 2.58
C GLU A 53 14.75 -0.15 1.97
N GLY A 54 14.16 0.46 0.93
CA GLY A 54 14.62 1.72 0.35
C GLY A 54 14.59 2.86 1.36
N MET A 55 13.51 2.97 2.14
CA MET A 55 13.39 3.95 3.23
C MET A 55 14.52 3.76 4.25
N ALA A 56 14.75 2.52 4.70
CA ALA A 56 15.80 2.22 5.67
C ALA A 56 17.21 2.54 5.14
N ALA A 57 17.47 2.25 3.86
CA ALA A 57 18.75 2.52 3.21
C ALA A 57 19.02 4.02 3.03
N ALA A 58 18.00 4.83 2.84
CA ALA A 58 18.09 6.26 2.59
C ALA A 58 17.93 7.12 3.84
N ALA A 59 17.81 6.53 5.03
CA ALA A 59 17.60 7.27 6.28
C ALA A 59 18.67 8.38 6.44
N PRO A 60 18.26 9.65 6.62
CA PRO A 60 19.20 10.78 6.75
C PRO A 60 20.15 10.64 7.94
N ALA A 61 21.25 11.40 7.93
CA ALA A 61 22.26 11.32 8.99
C ALA A 61 21.84 12.01 10.31
N SER A 62 20.84 12.93 10.28
CA SER A 62 20.46 13.78 11.43
C SER A 62 19.15 13.35 12.06
N GLY A 63 19.11 13.17 13.39
CA GLY A 63 18.00 12.58 14.15
C GLY A 63 16.61 13.19 13.93
N GLY A 64 16.44 14.53 14.02
CA GLY A 64 15.13 15.17 13.82
C GLY A 64 14.60 15.04 12.39
N THR A 65 15.48 15.13 11.42
CA THR A 65 15.17 14.96 9.98
C THR A 65 14.81 13.51 9.67
N VAL A 66 15.44 12.52 10.32
CA VAL A 66 15.12 11.09 10.11
C VAL A 66 13.66 10.83 10.45
N ARG A 67 13.20 11.22 11.64
CA ARG A 67 11.81 11.02 12.08
C ARG A 67 10.80 11.64 11.12
N GLN A 68 11.04 12.88 10.71
CA GLN A 68 10.16 13.61 9.81
C GLN A 68 10.08 12.92 8.45
N VAL A 69 11.23 12.62 7.84
CA VAL A 69 11.33 12.00 6.51
C VAL A 69 10.72 10.60 6.51
N MET A 70 11.06 9.78 7.51
CA MET A 70 10.50 8.43 7.62
C MET A 70 8.98 8.46 7.86
N GLY A 71 8.49 9.41 8.67
CA GLY A 71 7.07 9.62 8.87
C GLY A 71 6.32 10.04 7.61
N GLN A 72 6.92 10.91 6.79
CA GLN A 72 6.35 11.30 5.50
C GLN A 72 6.35 10.13 4.51
N ALA A 73 7.45 9.37 4.44
CA ALA A 73 7.56 8.21 3.56
C ALA A 73 6.55 7.12 3.93
N PHE A 74 6.40 6.81 5.21
CA PHE A 74 5.39 5.86 5.71
C PHE A 74 3.97 6.32 5.35
N ARG A 75 3.65 7.61 5.54
CA ARG A 75 2.35 8.18 5.16
C ARG A 75 2.08 8.01 3.66
N GLY A 76 3.06 8.32 2.81
CA GLY A 76 2.90 8.15 1.36
C GLY A 76 2.64 6.71 0.96
N MET A 77 3.30 5.74 1.60
CA MET A 77 3.05 4.31 1.40
C MET A 77 1.65 3.91 1.89
N ASP A 78 1.21 4.37 3.06
CA ASP A 78 -0.13 4.10 3.60
C ASP A 78 -1.23 4.69 2.67
N GLU A 79 -1.05 5.91 2.16
CA GLU A 79 -1.96 6.50 1.17
C GLU A 79 -2.06 5.67 -0.13
N ALA A 80 -0.95 5.09 -0.59
CA ALA A 80 -0.95 4.22 -1.76
C ALA A 80 -1.69 2.90 -1.49
N LEU A 81 -1.51 2.30 -0.32
CA LEU A 81 -2.24 1.09 0.08
C LEU A 81 -3.73 1.36 0.28
N THR A 82 -4.09 2.52 0.82
CA THR A 82 -5.49 2.97 0.89
C THR A 82 -6.13 2.98 -0.50
N LYS A 83 -5.42 3.49 -1.53
CA LYS A 83 -5.89 3.44 -2.92
C LYS A 83 -6.04 2.01 -3.44
N SER A 84 -5.20 1.09 -2.99
CA SER A 84 -5.33 -0.33 -3.33
C SER A 84 -6.60 -0.96 -2.72
N VAL A 85 -6.95 -0.62 -1.49
CA VAL A 85 -8.20 -1.05 -0.85
C VAL A 85 -9.42 -0.46 -1.58
N GLU A 86 -9.38 0.84 -1.93
CA GLU A 86 -10.43 1.49 -2.72
C GLU A 86 -10.62 0.83 -4.10
N ALA A 87 -9.52 0.47 -4.78
CA ALA A 87 -9.57 -0.24 -6.05
C ALA A 87 -10.19 -1.64 -5.89
N GLY A 88 -9.84 -2.35 -4.83
CA GLY A 88 -10.45 -3.64 -4.46
C GLY A 88 -11.95 -3.51 -4.19
N GLU A 89 -12.37 -2.47 -3.46
CA GLU A 89 -13.78 -2.16 -3.24
C GLU A 89 -14.53 -1.95 -4.54
N GLN A 90 -14.01 -1.13 -5.45
CA GLN A 90 -14.64 -0.90 -6.74
C GLN A 90 -14.71 -2.18 -7.58
N ALA A 91 -13.67 -3.01 -7.55
CA ALA A 91 -13.66 -4.30 -8.21
C ALA A 91 -14.76 -5.24 -7.68
N LEU A 92 -14.93 -5.29 -6.34
CA LEU A 92 -16.02 -6.04 -5.72
C LEU A 92 -17.39 -5.53 -6.15
N ARG A 93 -17.62 -4.22 -6.13
CA ARG A 93 -18.88 -3.61 -6.57
C ARG A 93 -19.20 -3.94 -8.03
N GLN A 94 -18.20 -3.89 -8.92
CA GLN A 94 -18.36 -4.26 -10.32
C GLN A 94 -18.71 -5.73 -10.49
N LEU A 95 -18.06 -6.61 -9.74
CA LEU A 95 -18.33 -8.05 -9.78
C LEU A 95 -19.74 -8.39 -9.29
N VAL A 96 -20.17 -7.78 -8.21
CA VAL A 96 -21.53 -7.95 -7.67
C VAL A 96 -22.57 -7.41 -8.66
N ALA A 97 -22.36 -6.22 -9.23
CA ALA A 97 -23.28 -5.58 -10.16
C ALA A 97 -23.45 -6.36 -11.48
N THR A 98 -22.41 -7.05 -11.94
CA THR A 98 -22.49 -7.82 -13.20
C THR A 98 -23.29 -9.12 -13.07
N GLY A 99 -23.73 -9.53 -11.88
CA GLY A 99 -24.59 -10.67 -11.63
C GLY A 99 -24.07 -12.02 -12.17
N ARG A 100 -22.86 -12.06 -12.70
CA ARG A 100 -22.27 -13.23 -13.34
C ARG A 100 -21.47 -14.04 -12.33
N GLY A 101 -22.20 -14.84 -11.52
CA GLY A 101 -21.68 -16.08 -10.98
C GLY A 101 -20.36 -15.98 -10.18
N MET A 102 -20.16 -14.93 -9.39
CA MET A 102 -19.25 -15.06 -8.28
C MET A 102 -19.96 -15.89 -7.22
N ALA A 103 -19.37 -17.04 -6.90
CA ALA A 103 -19.81 -17.78 -5.75
C ALA A 103 -19.60 -16.89 -4.49
N ASP A 104 -20.53 -16.91 -3.55
CA ASP A 104 -20.47 -16.11 -2.31
C ASP A 104 -19.12 -16.21 -1.60
N HIS A 105 -18.40 -17.33 -1.77
CA HIS A 105 -17.08 -17.52 -1.20
C HIS A 105 -16.00 -16.61 -1.82
N GLU A 106 -16.04 -16.31 -3.14
CA GLU A 106 -15.04 -15.45 -3.78
C GLU A 106 -15.16 -14.00 -3.30
N VAL A 107 -16.40 -13.51 -3.10
CA VAL A 107 -16.63 -12.17 -2.52
C VAL A 107 -16.12 -12.12 -1.09
N LYS A 108 -16.42 -13.13 -0.29
CA LYS A 108 -15.97 -13.23 1.10
C LYS A 108 -14.45 -13.33 1.18
N ASP A 109 -13.81 -14.12 0.33
CA ASP A 109 -12.35 -14.25 0.27
C ASP A 109 -11.68 -12.94 -0.12
N ALA A 110 -12.23 -12.22 -1.10
CA ALA A 110 -11.71 -10.91 -1.50
C ALA A 110 -11.83 -9.89 -0.37
N LEU A 111 -12.97 -9.83 0.33
CA LEU A 111 -13.15 -8.98 1.51
C LEU A 111 -12.18 -9.31 2.63
N ALA A 112 -12.00 -10.60 2.95
CA ALA A 112 -11.05 -11.06 3.96
C ALA A 112 -9.61 -10.70 3.57
N GLY A 113 -9.27 -10.79 2.28
CA GLY A 113 -7.97 -10.37 1.75
C GLY A 113 -7.75 -8.87 1.90
N LEU A 114 -8.73 -8.05 1.54
CA LEU A 114 -8.65 -6.58 1.70
C LEU A 114 -8.48 -6.17 3.18
N LYS A 115 -9.19 -6.84 4.10
CA LYS A 115 -9.04 -6.63 5.55
C LYS A 115 -7.62 -6.93 6.03
N LYS A 116 -6.94 -7.90 5.43
CA LYS A 116 -5.57 -8.30 5.82
C LYS A 116 -4.48 -7.37 5.29
N ILE A 117 -4.76 -6.47 4.35
CA ILE A 117 -3.74 -5.58 3.77
C ILE A 117 -3.08 -4.73 4.84
N GLU A 118 -3.83 -4.16 5.78
CA GLU A 118 -3.25 -3.37 6.89
C GLU A 118 -2.34 -4.22 7.77
N GLN A 119 -2.80 -5.41 8.16
CA GLN A 119 -1.99 -6.32 8.98
C GLN A 119 -0.69 -6.69 8.26
N ASP A 120 -0.78 -7.10 6.99
CA ASP A 120 0.37 -7.43 6.15
C ASP A 120 1.33 -6.23 6.01
N PHE A 121 0.79 -5.01 5.90
CA PHE A 121 1.57 -3.77 5.87
C PHE A 121 2.38 -3.58 7.14
N ILE A 122 1.73 -3.58 8.29
CA ILE A 122 2.37 -3.39 9.60
C ILE A 122 3.40 -4.50 9.88
N GLU A 123 3.06 -5.76 9.62
CA GLU A 123 3.97 -6.91 9.81
C GLU A 123 5.20 -6.80 8.90
N THR A 124 5.02 -6.40 7.64
CA THR A 124 6.12 -6.28 6.69
C THR A 124 7.08 -5.15 7.08
N VAL A 125 6.54 -3.98 7.47
CA VAL A 125 7.38 -2.88 7.97
C VAL A 125 8.11 -3.28 9.24
N SER A 126 7.47 -3.99 10.16
CA SER A 126 8.07 -4.51 11.40
C SER A 126 9.22 -5.48 11.11
N ALA A 127 9.03 -6.38 10.13
CA ALA A 127 10.08 -7.31 9.72
C ALA A 127 11.32 -6.58 9.16
N VAL A 128 11.11 -5.60 8.29
CA VAL A 128 12.21 -4.77 7.75
C VAL A 128 12.86 -3.95 8.86
N ALA A 129 12.09 -3.38 9.80
CA ALA A 129 12.61 -2.63 10.93
C ALA A 129 13.57 -3.47 11.79
N SER A 130 13.33 -4.77 11.90
CA SER A 130 14.18 -5.68 12.69
C SER A 130 15.58 -5.85 12.09
N SER A 131 15.72 -5.79 10.77
CA SER A 131 16.99 -5.89 10.02
C SER A 131 17.55 -4.54 9.57
N ALA A 132 16.84 -3.43 9.81
CA ALA A 132 17.26 -2.10 9.41
C ALA A 132 18.53 -1.64 10.17
N ASN A 133 19.25 -0.68 9.57
CA ASN A 133 20.40 -0.04 10.18
C ASN A 133 20.01 0.74 11.46
N GLU A 134 21.00 1.07 12.29
CA GLU A 134 20.78 1.72 13.59
C GLU A 134 20.02 3.05 13.53
N ARG A 135 20.07 3.77 12.41
CA ARG A 135 19.39 5.04 12.23
C ARG A 135 17.91 4.87 11.88
N ALA A 136 17.61 3.95 11.00
CA ALA A 136 16.25 3.70 10.54
C ALA A 136 15.41 2.84 11.51
N ARG A 137 16.06 1.90 12.20
CA ARG A 137 15.41 0.93 13.08
C ARG A 137 14.52 1.56 14.14
N PRO A 138 14.99 2.52 14.97
CA PRO A 138 14.14 3.12 16.02
C PRO A 138 12.93 3.85 15.42
N GLU A 139 13.10 4.56 14.30
CA GLU A 139 12.03 5.31 13.68
C GLU A 139 11.00 4.41 13.01
N LEU A 140 11.44 3.34 12.32
CA LEU A 140 10.51 2.35 11.78
C LEU A 140 9.72 1.64 12.88
N ARG A 141 10.36 1.27 14.00
CA ARG A 141 9.66 0.67 15.17
C ARG A 141 8.63 1.63 15.76
N ALA A 142 8.98 2.91 15.93
CA ALA A 142 8.05 3.92 16.42
C ALA A 142 6.85 4.14 15.47
N LEU A 143 7.06 4.05 14.14
CA LEU A 143 5.98 4.12 13.16
C LEU A 143 5.07 2.88 13.24
N VAL A 144 5.63 1.69 13.36
CA VAL A 144 4.88 0.43 13.54
C VAL A 144 4.06 0.48 14.84
N GLU A 145 4.67 0.88 15.96
CA GLU A 145 3.99 1.00 17.26
C GLU A 145 2.81 1.98 17.16
N ARG A 146 3.00 3.15 16.55
CA ARG A 146 1.94 4.13 16.35
C ARG A 146 0.84 3.59 15.45
N ALA A 147 1.19 2.92 14.33
CA ALA A 147 0.22 2.31 13.44
C ALA A 147 -0.59 1.21 14.13
N THR A 148 0.05 0.40 14.97
CA THR A 148 -0.61 -0.63 15.77
C THR A 148 -1.56 -0.03 16.82
N GLN A 149 -1.18 1.08 17.44
CA GLN A 149 -1.97 1.72 18.50
C GLN A 149 -3.14 2.53 17.96
N PHE A 150 -2.96 3.28 16.87
CA PHE A 150 -3.94 4.23 16.35
C PHE A 150 -4.55 3.84 15.00
N GLY A 151 -4.09 2.74 14.43
CA GLY A 151 -4.45 2.32 13.07
C GLY A 151 -3.77 3.15 11.97
N THR A 152 -3.99 2.72 10.74
CA THR A 152 -3.53 3.37 9.51
C THR A 152 -4.73 3.90 8.71
N GLU A 153 -4.51 4.73 7.69
CA GLU A 153 -5.60 5.12 6.78
C GLU A 153 -6.09 3.91 5.99
N THR A 154 -5.18 2.99 5.62
CA THR A 154 -5.50 1.70 5.01
C THR A 154 -6.45 0.89 5.90
N GLY A 155 -6.19 0.81 7.21
CA GLY A 155 -7.04 0.12 8.17
C GLY A 155 -8.42 0.75 8.31
N LYS A 156 -8.50 2.08 8.36
CA LYS A 156 -9.78 2.81 8.41
C LYS A 156 -10.62 2.54 7.16
N GLN A 157 -10.00 2.56 5.98
CA GLN A 157 -10.69 2.26 4.72
C GLN A 157 -11.17 0.81 4.68
N SER A 158 -10.33 -0.14 5.12
CA SER A 158 -10.72 -1.55 5.24
C SER A 158 -11.88 -1.76 6.21
N ALA A 159 -11.87 -1.08 7.36
CA ALA A 159 -12.95 -1.15 8.34
C ALA A 159 -14.27 -0.58 7.80
N LYS A 160 -14.21 0.55 7.08
CA LYS A 160 -15.36 1.13 6.39
C LYS A 160 -15.96 0.15 5.38
N LEU A 161 -15.12 -0.45 4.55
CA LEU A 161 -15.53 -1.47 3.59
C LEU A 161 -16.22 -2.65 4.28
N MET A 162 -15.66 -3.16 5.38
CA MET A 162 -16.25 -4.25 6.14
C MET A 162 -17.63 -3.89 6.73
N ALA A 163 -17.85 -2.65 7.14
CA ALA A 163 -19.15 -2.20 7.64
C ALA A 163 -20.24 -2.16 6.57
N GLU A 164 -19.86 -1.91 5.31
CA GLU A 164 -20.79 -1.89 4.18
C GLU A 164 -21.20 -3.32 3.72
N PHE A 165 -20.29 -4.27 3.88
CA PHE A 165 -20.51 -5.68 3.50
C PHE A 165 -20.69 -6.53 4.75
N THR A 166 -21.89 -6.48 5.37
CA THR A 166 -22.24 -7.33 6.53
C THR A 166 -22.46 -8.77 6.10
N PHE A 167 -21.44 -9.61 6.25
CA PHE A 167 -21.57 -11.05 6.12
C PHE A 167 -21.43 -11.73 7.48
N THR A 168 -22.44 -12.48 7.87
CA THR A 168 -22.42 -13.34 9.07
C THR A 168 -21.63 -14.62 8.82
N GLY A 169 -20.53 -14.75 9.53
CA GLY A 169 -19.87 -16.02 9.88
C GLY A 169 -19.20 -16.78 8.76
N MET A 170 -17.89 -16.72 8.72
CA MET A 170 -16.95 -17.83 8.47
C MET A 170 -15.52 -17.29 8.38
N GLU A 171 -14.57 -17.95 9.01
CA GLU A 171 -13.14 -17.73 8.74
C GLU A 171 -12.84 -18.19 7.31
N LEU A 172 -12.42 -17.24 6.47
CA LEU A 172 -12.07 -17.49 5.08
C LEU A 172 -10.57 -17.27 4.88
N ALA A 173 -10.00 -17.97 3.93
CA ALA A 173 -8.56 -17.95 3.65
C ALA A 173 -8.04 -16.56 3.22
N GLY A 174 -8.92 -15.68 2.74
CA GLY A 174 -8.60 -14.31 2.35
C GLY A 174 -7.66 -14.24 1.15
N GLN A 175 -7.85 -15.13 0.17
CA GLN A 175 -7.11 -15.15 -1.08
C GLN A 175 -7.92 -14.46 -2.18
N PHE A 176 -7.25 -13.67 -2.99
CA PHE A 176 -7.87 -13.02 -4.14
C PHE A 176 -8.00 -14.01 -5.31
N SER A 177 -9.20 -14.15 -5.86
CA SER A 177 -9.37 -14.88 -7.11
C SER A 177 -8.64 -14.15 -8.27
N ALA A 178 -8.23 -14.89 -9.30
CA ALA A 178 -7.55 -14.31 -10.45
C ALA A 178 -8.40 -13.22 -11.13
N ARG A 179 -9.71 -13.41 -11.19
CA ARG A 179 -10.65 -12.46 -11.78
C ARG A 179 -10.75 -11.19 -10.95
N PHE A 180 -10.88 -11.30 -9.63
CA PHE A 180 -10.87 -10.16 -8.74
C PHE A 180 -9.56 -9.38 -8.86
N ALA A 181 -8.42 -10.08 -8.80
CA ALA A 181 -7.10 -9.47 -8.93
C ALA A 181 -6.94 -8.71 -10.26
N GLN A 182 -7.44 -9.25 -11.36
CA GLN A 182 -7.39 -8.58 -12.67
C GLN A 182 -8.20 -7.29 -12.70
N ILE A 183 -9.44 -7.31 -12.19
CA ILE A 183 -10.30 -6.12 -12.15
C ILE A 183 -9.69 -5.07 -11.20
N ALA A 184 -9.27 -5.47 -10.01
CA ALA A 184 -8.65 -4.56 -9.03
C ALA A 184 -7.36 -3.92 -9.57
N SER A 185 -6.53 -4.67 -10.30
CA SER A 185 -5.34 -4.13 -10.98
C SER A 185 -5.71 -3.08 -12.03
N GLY A 186 -6.75 -3.33 -12.84
CA GLY A 186 -7.23 -2.36 -13.83
C GLY A 186 -7.76 -1.08 -13.20
N VAL A 187 -8.55 -1.20 -12.12
CA VAL A 187 -9.07 -0.04 -11.38
C VAL A 187 -7.91 0.75 -10.76
N LEU A 188 -6.95 0.08 -10.11
CA LEU A 188 -5.79 0.73 -9.50
C LEU A 188 -4.94 1.48 -10.54
N ALA A 189 -4.73 0.88 -11.72
CA ALA A 189 -4.03 1.55 -12.81
C ALA A 189 -4.75 2.82 -13.26
N GLY A 190 -6.08 2.77 -13.44
CA GLY A 190 -6.88 3.94 -13.79
C GLY A 190 -6.83 5.04 -12.73
N MET A 191 -6.83 4.69 -11.45
CA MET A 191 -6.70 5.66 -10.34
C MET A 191 -5.30 6.29 -10.31
N ALA A 192 -4.25 5.53 -10.55
CA ALA A 192 -2.88 6.04 -10.62
C ALA A 192 -2.72 7.04 -11.78
N ASP A 193 -3.22 6.71 -12.97
CA ASP A 193 -3.21 7.60 -14.14
C ASP A 193 -3.97 8.90 -13.88
N ALA A 194 -5.12 8.83 -13.20
CA ALA A 194 -5.90 10.02 -12.85
C ALA A 194 -5.15 10.94 -11.87
N LEU A 195 -4.45 10.37 -10.89
CA LEU A 195 -3.62 11.12 -9.94
C LEU A 195 -2.43 11.79 -10.63
N GLU A 196 -1.76 11.09 -11.54
CA GLU A 196 -0.64 11.62 -12.33
C GLU A 196 -1.08 12.80 -13.22
N LYS A 197 -2.20 12.66 -13.94
CA LYS A 197 -2.78 13.74 -14.75
C LYS A 197 -3.15 14.95 -13.91
N SER A 198 -3.74 14.76 -12.75
CA SER A 198 -4.11 15.85 -11.83
C SER A 198 -2.89 16.58 -11.27
N ALA A 199 -1.82 15.84 -10.96
CA ALA A 199 -0.55 16.41 -10.51
C ALA A 199 0.15 17.23 -11.62
N ALA A 200 0.13 16.72 -12.86
CA ALA A 200 0.67 17.42 -14.02
C ALA A 200 -0.12 18.72 -14.34
N ALA A 201 -1.45 18.69 -14.19
CA ALA A 201 -2.29 19.89 -14.39
C ALA A 201 -1.98 20.98 -13.37
N LYS A 202 -1.79 20.63 -12.09
CA LYS A 202 -1.43 21.57 -11.01
C LYS A 202 -0.05 22.23 -11.21
N ARG A 203 0.90 21.56 -11.88
CA ARG A 203 2.22 22.13 -12.21
C ARG A 203 2.20 23.14 -13.34
N LYS A 204 1.14 23.19 -14.16
CA LYS A 204 1.00 24.09 -15.30
C LYS A 204 0.26 25.39 -14.98
N ILE A 205 -0.22 25.55 -13.75
CA ILE A 205 -0.85 26.80 -13.32
C ILE A 205 0.26 27.68 -12.74
N PRO A 206 0.58 28.85 -13.36
CA PRO A 206 1.64 29.75 -12.92
C PRO A 206 1.33 30.39 -11.57
#